data_072313fb79a652b224667947e362526a
#
_entry.id   072313fb79a652b224667947e362526a
#
_cell.length_a   1.000
_cell.length_b   1.000
_cell.length_c   1.000
_cell.angle_alpha   90.00
_cell.angle_beta   90.00
_cell.angle_gamma   90.00
#
_symmetry.space_group_name_H-M   'P 1'
#
loop_
_entity.id
_entity.type
_entity.pdbx_description
1 polymer ?
#
loop_
_entity_poly.entity_id
_entity_poly.type
_entity_poly.pdbx_seq_one_letter_code
_entity_poly.pdbx_strand_id
1 'polypeptide(L)'
;MIHSDRIERICLRVLQFGLPIAFLTPFVYTTDATFPFVVGKVWSFRILIELLLPFYLTLVVVSPRLRRWREPLVIAVGAYLAVQLLAGFLGVDPVRSFWANHERMTGVYTLLHYGAFFLMAAAAYTSMTHWRRAFLASLAASAVMTGIALYEHGHPGFFANPGGGRVWATLGNYIYLANYLLFHLFFLGIVFFRKGTDVRLRAVLSVFAALESLVILYTH
;
A
#
# COMPACT_ATOMS: atom_id res chain seq x y z
N MET A 1 13.85 -29.39 -15.21
CA MET A 1 14.20 -28.93 -13.84
C MET A 1 14.95 -27.59 -13.87
N ILE A 2 16.10 -27.44 -14.53
CA ILE A 2 16.91 -26.17 -14.54
C ILE A 2 16.14 -24.96 -15.07
N HIS A 3 15.25 -25.14 -16.04
CA HIS A 3 14.46 -24.05 -16.66
C HIS A 3 13.37 -23.53 -15.72
N SER A 4 12.73 -24.42 -14.96
CA SER A 4 11.70 -24.07 -13.95
C SER A 4 12.27 -23.22 -12.83
N ASP A 5 13.47 -23.55 -12.31
CA ASP A 5 14.12 -22.82 -11.22
C ASP A 5 14.56 -21.40 -11.66
N ARG A 6 14.90 -21.22 -12.94
CA ARG A 6 15.25 -19.91 -13.49
C ARG A 6 14.00 -19.01 -13.58
N ILE A 7 12.90 -19.55 -14.08
CA ILE A 7 11.62 -18.81 -14.19
C ILE A 7 11.11 -18.43 -12.80
N GLU A 8 11.14 -19.36 -11.84
CA GLU A 8 10.76 -19.06 -10.45
C GLU A 8 11.56 -17.90 -9.88
N ARG A 9 12.90 -17.92 -10.02
CA ARG A 9 13.75 -16.82 -9.51
C ARG A 9 13.46 -15.47 -10.18
N ILE A 10 13.17 -15.46 -11.47
CA ILE A 10 12.82 -14.24 -12.18
C ILE A 10 11.49 -13.68 -11.65
N CYS A 11 10.44 -14.52 -11.59
CA CYS A 11 9.14 -14.12 -11.10
C CYS A 11 9.20 -13.61 -9.65
N LEU A 12 9.92 -14.33 -8.77
CA LEU A 12 10.13 -13.89 -7.38
C LEU A 12 10.82 -12.53 -7.30
N ARG A 13 11.88 -12.30 -8.08
CA ARG A 13 12.58 -11.02 -8.10
C ARG A 13 11.68 -9.90 -8.59
N VAL A 14 10.95 -10.11 -9.70
CA VAL A 14 10.02 -9.11 -10.22
C VAL A 14 8.97 -8.73 -9.18
N LEU A 15 8.38 -9.70 -8.49
CA LEU A 15 7.41 -9.44 -7.44
C LEU A 15 8.04 -8.76 -6.22
N GLN A 16 9.21 -9.22 -5.75
CA GLN A 16 9.88 -8.66 -4.57
C GLN A 16 10.31 -7.20 -4.75
N PHE A 17 10.65 -6.78 -5.98
CA PHE A 17 11.01 -5.40 -6.30
C PHE A 17 9.81 -4.59 -6.82
N GLY A 18 8.87 -5.21 -7.49
CA GLY A 18 7.70 -4.54 -8.05
C GLY A 18 6.66 -4.16 -7.01
N LEU A 19 6.37 -5.05 -6.04
CA LEU A 19 5.37 -4.77 -5.01
C LEU A 19 5.66 -3.51 -4.17
N PRO A 20 6.92 -3.22 -3.75
CA PRO A 20 7.21 -1.99 -3.03
C PRO A 20 6.96 -0.69 -3.82
N ILE A 21 6.87 -0.75 -5.16
CA ILE A 21 6.51 0.41 -5.99
C ILE A 21 5.09 0.92 -5.62
N ALA A 22 4.22 0.03 -5.13
CA ALA A 22 2.90 0.42 -4.63
C ALA A 22 2.97 1.47 -3.50
N PHE A 23 4.05 1.52 -2.73
CA PHE A 23 4.24 2.52 -1.68
C PHE A 23 4.49 3.93 -2.24
N LEU A 24 4.73 4.06 -3.54
CA LEU A 24 4.86 5.36 -4.21
C LEU A 24 3.51 5.89 -4.71
N THR A 25 2.47 5.08 -4.78
CA THR A 25 1.15 5.51 -5.27
C THR A 25 0.53 6.65 -4.45
N PRO A 26 0.74 6.78 -3.12
CA PRO A 26 0.25 7.92 -2.36
C PRO A 26 0.76 9.29 -2.85
N PHE A 27 1.91 9.33 -3.55
CA PHE A 27 2.49 10.58 -4.08
C PHE A 27 1.92 11.01 -5.42
N VAL A 28 1.15 10.15 -6.09
CA VAL A 28 0.55 10.50 -7.38
C VAL A 28 -0.54 11.56 -7.16
N TYR A 29 -0.35 12.70 -7.78
CA TYR A 29 -1.26 13.82 -7.78
C TYR A 29 -1.52 14.26 -9.22
N THR A 30 -2.78 14.32 -9.65
CA THR A 30 -3.17 14.60 -11.03
C THR A 30 -4.03 15.86 -11.08
N THR A 31 -3.43 17.00 -11.41
CA THR A 31 -4.07 18.32 -11.43
C THR A 31 -5.30 18.39 -12.35
N ASP A 32 -5.25 17.65 -13.47
CA ASP A 32 -6.28 17.71 -14.51
C ASP A 32 -7.46 16.77 -14.28
N ALA A 33 -7.42 15.95 -13.21
CA ALA A 33 -8.49 15.03 -12.88
C ALA A 33 -9.57 15.72 -12.03
N THR A 34 -10.84 15.36 -12.22
CA THR A 34 -11.97 15.84 -11.39
C THR A 34 -11.74 15.59 -9.89
N PHE A 35 -11.04 14.50 -9.55
CA PHE A 35 -10.63 14.18 -8.19
C PHE A 35 -9.11 13.96 -8.14
N PRO A 36 -8.32 15.05 -8.04
CA PRO A 36 -6.85 15.03 -8.19
C PRO A 36 -6.12 14.10 -7.24
N PHE A 37 -6.66 13.93 -6.04
CA PHE A 37 -6.06 13.13 -4.97
C PHE A 37 -6.44 11.65 -5.01
N VAL A 38 -7.35 11.21 -5.89
CA VAL A 38 -7.88 9.85 -5.91
C VAL A 38 -7.56 9.13 -7.20
N VAL A 39 -7.97 9.71 -8.34
CA VAL A 39 -7.98 9.04 -9.64
C VAL A 39 -6.60 8.49 -10.01
N GLY A 40 -5.58 9.36 -10.01
CA GLY A 40 -4.23 8.99 -10.39
C GLY A 40 -3.64 7.88 -9.51
N LYS A 41 -3.88 7.92 -8.18
CA LYS A 41 -3.40 6.90 -7.24
C LYS A 41 -4.00 5.53 -7.53
N VAL A 42 -5.33 5.49 -7.68
CA VAL A 42 -6.04 4.23 -7.91
C VAL A 42 -5.64 3.62 -9.25
N TRP A 43 -5.54 4.44 -10.30
CA TRP A 43 -5.08 3.96 -11.62
C TRP A 43 -3.64 3.44 -11.56
N SER A 44 -2.73 4.20 -10.97
CA SER A 44 -1.33 3.77 -10.83
C SER A 44 -1.20 2.45 -10.08
N PHE A 45 -1.98 2.29 -9.00
CA PHE A 45 -2.00 1.05 -8.23
C PHE A 45 -2.55 -0.12 -9.06
N ARG A 46 -3.70 0.05 -9.72
CA ARG A 46 -4.31 -1.01 -10.54
C ARG A 46 -3.38 -1.45 -11.66
N ILE A 47 -2.83 -0.52 -12.43
CA ILE A 47 -1.88 -0.81 -13.52
C ILE A 47 -0.68 -1.59 -12.99
N LEU A 48 -0.10 -1.18 -11.86
CA LEU A 48 1.02 -1.88 -11.24
C LEU A 48 0.66 -3.33 -10.92
N ILE A 49 -0.51 -3.56 -10.30
CA ILE A 49 -0.94 -4.91 -9.93
C ILE A 49 -1.20 -5.76 -11.18
N GLU A 50 -1.83 -5.20 -12.21
CA GLU A 50 -2.08 -5.88 -13.48
C GLU A 50 -0.77 -6.26 -14.19
N LEU A 51 0.25 -5.39 -14.15
CA LEU A 51 1.58 -5.70 -14.70
C LEU A 51 2.33 -6.79 -13.92
N LEU A 52 2.11 -6.88 -12.61
CA LEU A 52 2.73 -7.90 -11.76
C LEU A 52 1.97 -9.25 -11.78
N LEU A 53 0.69 -9.23 -12.12
CA LEU A 53 -0.17 -10.40 -12.09
C LEU A 53 0.33 -11.58 -12.95
N PRO A 54 0.80 -11.38 -14.20
CA PRO A 54 1.35 -12.47 -15.01
C PRO A 54 2.52 -13.20 -14.35
N PHE A 55 3.39 -12.45 -13.67
CA PHE A 55 4.53 -13.03 -12.94
C PHE A 55 4.07 -13.86 -11.74
N TYR A 56 3.04 -13.41 -11.03
CA TYR A 56 2.44 -14.17 -9.94
C TYR A 56 1.77 -15.45 -10.46
N LEU A 57 0.97 -15.37 -11.52
CA LEU A 57 0.30 -16.53 -12.10
C LEU A 57 1.32 -17.55 -12.61
N THR A 58 2.37 -17.11 -13.29
CA THR A 58 3.49 -17.97 -13.70
C THR A 58 4.16 -18.61 -12.49
N LEU A 59 4.43 -17.85 -11.43
CA LEU A 59 5.03 -18.36 -10.20
C LEU A 59 4.19 -19.46 -9.56
N VAL A 60 2.88 -19.26 -9.46
CA VAL A 60 1.93 -20.22 -8.86
C VAL A 60 1.85 -21.53 -9.67
N VAL A 61 1.99 -21.44 -11.01
CA VAL A 61 2.02 -22.62 -11.89
C VAL A 61 3.33 -23.38 -11.74
N VAL A 62 4.47 -22.67 -11.81
CA VAL A 62 5.82 -23.27 -11.82
C VAL A 62 6.23 -23.76 -10.44
N SER A 63 5.75 -23.12 -9.36
CA SER A 63 6.16 -23.40 -7.99
C SER A 63 4.98 -23.64 -7.05
N PRO A 64 4.38 -24.85 -7.05
CA PRO A 64 3.23 -25.17 -6.21
C PRO A 64 3.46 -24.93 -4.70
N ARG A 65 4.71 -25.00 -4.25
CA ARG A 65 5.11 -24.73 -2.86
C ARG A 65 4.86 -23.29 -2.41
N LEU A 66 4.77 -22.36 -3.33
CA LEU A 66 4.52 -20.93 -3.06
C LEU A 66 3.02 -20.59 -3.11
N ARG A 67 2.17 -21.56 -3.36
CA ARG A 67 0.71 -21.44 -3.27
C ARG A 67 0.29 -21.38 -1.81
N ARG A 68 -0.01 -20.19 -1.32
CA ARG A 68 -0.41 -19.98 0.09
C ARG A 68 -1.92 -20.18 0.34
N TRP A 69 -2.64 -20.85 -0.54
CA TRP A 69 -4.10 -20.97 -0.52
C TRP A 69 -4.69 -21.63 0.73
N ARG A 70 -3.89 -22.43 1.46
CA ARG A 70 -4.31 -23.11 2.69
C ARG A 70 -3.97 -22.33 3.97
N GLU A 71 -3.30 -21.19 3.84
CA GLU A 71 -3.00 -20.35 5.00
C GLU A 71 -4.28 -19.69 5.53
N PRO A 72 -4.54 -19.73 6.84
CA PRO A 72 -5.79 -19.23 7.42
C PRO A 72 -6.10 -17.78 7.04
N LEU A 73 -5.07 -16.92 7.01
CA LEU A 73 -5.24 -15.52 6.62
C LEU A 73 -5.62 -15.37 5.14
N VAL A 74 -5.06 -16.20 4.25
CA VAL A 74 -5.40 -16.20 2.82
C VAL A 74 -6.85 -16.65 2.61
N ILE A 75 -7.29 -17.67 3.36
CA ILE A 75 -8.68 -18.15 3.34
C ILE A 75 -9.62 -17.05 3.83
N ALA A 76 -9.28 -16.36 4.93
CA ALA A 76 -10.10 -15.28 5.48
C ALA A 76 -10.25 -14.10 4.49
N VAL A 77 -9.14 -13.67 3.87
CA VAL A 77 -9.16 -12.61 2.83
C VAL A 77 -9.95 -13.07 1.61
N GLY A 78 -9.78 -14.32 1.18
CA GLY A 78 -10.54 -14.90 0.07
C GLY A 78 -12.05 -14.94 0.37
N ALA A 79 -12.45 -15.36 1.57
CA ALA A 79 -13.85 -15.35 2.01
C ALA A 79 -14.43 -13.93 2.04
N TYR A 80 -13.68 -12.96 2.57
CA TYR A 80 -14.07 -11.55 2.55
C TYR A 80 -14.32 -11.05 1.11
N LEU A 81 -13.39 -11.29 0.19
CA LEU A 81 -13.53 -10.89 -1.21
C LEU A 81 -14.71 -11.59 -1.89
N ALA A 82 -14.95 -12.87 -1.60
CA ALA A 82 -16.10 -13.60 -2.12
C ALA A 82 -17.43 -12.99 -1.64
N VAL A 83 -17.53 -12.63 -0.35
CA VAL A 83 -18.72 -11.95 0.19
C VAL A 83 -18.91 -10.59 -0.47
N GLN A 84 -17.85 -9.79 -0.66
CA GLN A 84 -17.94 -8.49 -1.33
C GLN A 84 -18.37 -8.63 -2.80
N LEU A 85 -17.87 -9.64 -3.50
CA LEU A 85 -18.31 -9.96 -4.86
C LEU A 85 -19.80 -10.32 -4.90
N LEU A 86 -20.24 -11.24 -4.06
CA LEU A 86 -21.64 -11.65 -3.99
C LEU A 86 -22.56 -10.49 -3.63
N ALA A 87 -22.20 -9.70 -2.62
CA ALA A 87 -22.96 -8.51 -2.23
C ALA A 87 -23.00 -7.47 -3.36
N GLY A 88 -21.92 -7.31 -4.10
CA GLY A 88 -21.86 -6.41 -5.25
C GLY A 88 -22.76 -6.82 -6.41
N PHE A 89 -22.81 -8.12 -6.72
CA PHE A 89 -23.67 -8.65 -7.80
C PHE A 89 -25.14 -8.76 -7.41
N LEU A 90 -25.45 -9.03 -6.14
CA LEU A 90 -26.81 -9.17 -5.63
C LEU A 90 -27.40 -7.85 -5.13
N GLY A 91 -26.62 -6.78 -5.12
CA GLY A 91 -27.02 -5.44 -4.68
C GLY A 91 -27.93 -4.72 -5.67
N VAL A 92 -28.45 -3.57 -5.25
CA VAL A 92 -29.39 -2.75 -6.02
C VAL A 92 -28.79 -2.23 -7.32
N ASP A 93 -27.48 -1.93 -7.33
CA ASP A 93 -26.75 -1.43 -8.50
C ASP A 93 -25.40 -2.18 -8.64
N PRO A 94 -25.40 -3.32 -9.36
CA PRO A 94 -24.18 -4.12 -9.56
C PRO A 94 -23.07 -3.38 -10.28
N VAL A 95 -23.40 -2.51 -11.24
CA VAL A 95 -22.40 -1.75 -12.01
C VAL A 95 -21.70 -0.76 -11.09
N ARG A 96 -22.45 0.00 -10.31
CA ARG A 96 -21.89 0.94 -9.34
C ARG A 96 -21.14 0.23 -8.22
N SER A 97 -21.60 -0.91 -7.77
CA SER A 97 -20.90 -1.73 -6.76
C SER A 97 -19.55 -2.22 -7.28
N PHE A 98 -19.48 -2.62 -8.55
CA PHE A 98 -18.25 -3.12 -9.16
C PHE A 98 -17.23 -2.01 -9.42
N TRP A 99 -17.64 -0.91 -10.05
CA TRP A 99 -16.73 0.17 -10.48
C TRP A 99 -16.56 1.28 -9.43
N ALA A 100 -17.53 1.48 -8.53
CA ALA A 100 -17.71 2.64 -7.65
C ALA A 100 -17.96 3.94 -8.43
N ASN A 101 -18.03 5.06 -7.69
CA ASN A 101 -18.00 6.39 -8.27
C ASN A 101 -16.55 6.88 -8.47
N HIS A 102 -16.35 7.87 -9.33
CA HIS A 102 -15.04 8.47 -9.61
C HIS A 102 -14.41 9.17 -8.39
N GLU A 103 -15.22 9.62 -7.44
CA GLU A 103 -14.77 10.31 -6.24
C GLU A 103 -13.93 9.40 -5.32
N ARG A 104 -14.30 8.13 -5.18
CA ARG A 104 -13.66 7.20 -4.24
C ARG A 104 -12.97 6.01 -4.91
N MET A 105 -13.51 5.54 -6.04
CA MET A 105 -13.02 4.40 -6.81
C MET A 105 -12.78 3.12 -5.98
N THR A 106 -13.54 2.93 -4.89
CA THR A 106 -13.39 1.81 -3.94
C THR A 106 -14.38 0.66 -4.18
N GLY A 107 -14.77 0.44 -5.43
CA GLY A 107 -15.62 -0.68 -5.82
C GLY A 107 -14.93 -2.04 -5.72
N VAL A 108 -15.70 -3.10 -5.95
CA VAL A 108 -15.23 -4.50 -5.92
C VAL A 108 -13.99 -4.70 -6.80
N TYR A 109 -13.93 -4.03 -7.95
CA TYR A 109 -12.77 -4.09 -8.84
C TYR A 109 -11.46 -3.68 -8.15
N THR A 110 -11.48 -2.59 -7.38
CA THR A 110 -10.30 -2.16 -6.59
C THR A 110 -9.99 -3.14 -5.46
N LEU A 111 -11.02 -3.68 -4.79
CA LEU A 111 -10.84 -4.67 -3.73
C LEU A 111 -10.17 -5.94 -4.26
N LEU A 112 -10.49 -6.36 -5.48
CA LEU A 112 -9.80 -7.49 -6.13
C LEU A 112 -8.32 -7.21 -6.37
N HIS A 113 -7.94 -5.96 -6.70
CA HIS A 113 -6.52 -5.57 -6.82
C HIS A 113 -5.81 -5.57 -5.47
N TYR A 114 -6.48 -5.16 -4.38
CA TYR A 114 -5.91 -5.31 -3.02
C TYR A 114 -5.73 -6.78 -2.65
N GLY A 115 -6.70 -7.64 -3.00
CA GLY A 115 -6.57 -9.09 -2.84
C GLY A 115 -5.43 -9.68 -3.63
N ALA A 116 -5.26 -9.27 -4.89
CA ALA A 116 -4.14 -9.71 -5.73
C ALA A 116 -2.79 -9.24 -5.16
N PHE A 117 -2.67 -7.98 -4.73
CA PHE A 117 -1.49 -7.47 -4.03
C PHE A 117 -1.14 -8.32 -2.80
N PHE A 118 -2.15 -8.63 -1.96
CA PHE A 118 -1.96 -9.46 -0.78
C PHE A 118 -1.46 -10.86 -1.13
N LEU A 119 -2.05 -11.52 -2.13
CA LEU A 119 -1.64 -12.86 -2.58
C LEU A 119 -0.22 -12.87 -3.15
N MET A 120 0.13 -11.86 -3.94
CA MET A 120 1.49 -11.67 -4.46
C MET A 120 2.50 -11.48 -3.33
N ALA A 121 2.19 -10.63 -2.34
CA ALA A 121 3.04 -10.39 -1.18
C ALA A 121 3.22 -11.66 -0.34
N ALA A 122 2.15 -12.40 -0.09
CA ALA A 122 2.19 -13.67 0.65
C ALA A 122 3.06 -14.72 -0.05
N ALA A 123 3.04 -14.77 -1.38
CA ALA A 123 3.86 -15.70 -2.16
C ALA A 123 5.33 -15.25 -2.28
N ALA A 124 5.57 -13.94 -2.46
CA ALA A 124 6.90 -13.39 -2.73
C ALA A 124 7.73 -13.18 -1.44
N TYR A 125 7.10 -12.82 -0.33
CA TYR A 125 7.78 -12.50 0.93
C TYR A 125 7.79 -13.71 1.87
N THR A 126 8.65 -14.67 1.58
CA THR A 126 8.76 -15.94 2.31
C THR A 126 9.66 -15.90 3.54
N SER A 127 10.40 -14.80 3.75
CA SER A 127 11.33 -14.63 4.86
C SER A 127 11.15 -13.29 5.57
N MET A 128 11.54 -13.23 6.85
CA MET A 128 11.54 -11.99 7.63
C MET A 128 12.46 -10.91 7.02
N THR A 129 13.46 -11.31 6.23
CA THR A 129 14.31 -10.35 5.52
C THR A 129 13.56 -9.64 4.40
N HIS A 130 12.69 -10.37 3.67
CA HIS A 130 11.84 -9.76 2.64
C HIS A 130 10.83 -8.79 3.26
N TRP A 131 10.15 -9.19 4.33
CA TRP A 131 9.22 -8.33 5.07
C TRP A 131 9.90 -7.07 5.62
N ARG A 132 11.10 -7.24 6.21
CA ARG A 132 11.88 -6.09 6.69
C ARG A 132 12.18 -5.09 5.57
N ARG A 133 12.57 -5.57 4.39
CA ARG A 133 12.84 -4.69 3.23
C ARG A 133 11.57 -3.96 2.79
N ALA A 134 10.42 -4.66 2.75
CA ALA A 134 9.14 -4.04 2.43
C ALA A 134 8.75 -2.97 3.46
N PHE A 135 8.87 -3.25 4.76
CA PHE A 135 8.63 -2.25 5.81
C PHE A 135 9.56 -1.05 5.70
N LEU A 136 10.84 -1.27 5.47
CA LEU A 136 11.79 -0.16 5.31
C LEU A 136 11.49 0.68 4.06
N ALA A 137 11.07 0.06 2.96
CA ALA A 137 10.64 0.79 1.76
C ALA A 137 9.37 1.61 2.02
N SER A 138 8.39 1.04 2.74
CA SER A 138 7.18 1.75 3.16
C SER A 138 7.51 2.91 4.10
N LEU A 139 8.40 2.70 5.08
CA LEU A 139 8.86 3.74 6.00
C LEU A 139 9.64 4.85 5.28
N ALA A 140 10.43 4.53 4.26
CA ALA A 140 11.09 5.54 3.43
C ALA A 140 10.05 6.40 2.68
N ALA A 141 8.99 5.79 2.16
CA ALA A 141 7.88 6.52 1.55
C ALA A 141 7.17 7.41 2.59
N SER A 142 6.89 6.90 3.80
CA SER A 142 6.23 7.71 4.82
C SER A 142 7.12 8.86 5.32
N ALA A 143 8.46 8.70 5.33
CA ALA A 143 9.37 9.80 5.65
C ALA A 143 9.25 10.96 4.65
N VAL A 144 9.14 10.66 3.36
CA VAL A 144 8.89 11.68 2.33
C VAL A 144 7.51 12.32 2.54
N MET A 145 6.47 11.53 2.83
CA MET A 145 5.13 12.04 3.11
C MET A 145 5.11 12.97 4.32
N THR A 146 5.79 12.59 5.41
CA THR A 146 5.96 13.42 6.62
C THR A 146 6.66 14.73 6.29
N GLY A 147 7.73 14.70 5.48
CA GLY A 147 8.42 15.91 5.00
C GLY A 147 7.50 16.83 4.20
N ILE A 148 6.70 16.29 3.30
CA ILE A 148 5.71 17.04 2.51
C ILE A 148 4.65 17.68 3.44
N ALA A 149 4.15 16.94 4.43
CA ALA A 149 3.16 17.44 5.38
C ALA A 149 3.73 18.57 6.27
N LEU A 150 4.97 18.45 6.72
CA LEU A 150 5.66 19.51 7.46
C LEU A 150 5.88 20.77 6.59
N TYR A 151 6.23 20.58 5.33
CA TYR A 151 6.36 21.69 4.38
C TYR A 151 5.02 22.39 4.16
N GLU A 152 3.93 21.64 3.97
CA GLU A 152 2.57 22.18 3.82
C GLU A 152 2.16 22.96 5.07
N HIS A 153 2.46 22.48 6.27
CA HIS A 153 2.17 23.18 7.52
C HIS A 153 2.81 24.57 7.57
N GLY A 154 4.05 24.70 7.08
CA GLY A 154 4.76 25.98 6.98
C GLY A 154 4.32 26.86 5.82
N HIS A 155 3.59 26.32 4.84
CA HIS A 155 3.15 26.99 3.63
C HIS A 155 1.65 26.77 3.37
N PRO A 156 0.75 27.44 4.14
CA PRO A 156 -0.69 27.28 3.98
C PRO A 156 -1.14 27.57 2.54
N GLY A 157 -2.01 26.72 2.00
CA GLY A 157 -2.49 26.81 0.61
C GLY A 157 -1.71 25.99 -0.40
N PHE A 158 -0.57 25.39 -0.02
CA PHE A 158 0.08 24.36 -0.83
C PHE A 158 -0.89 23.18 -1.02
N PHE A 159 -0.98 22.59 -2.19
CA PHE A 159 -2.00 21.60 -2.57
C PHE A 159 -3.46 22.09 -2.55
N ALA A 160 -3.72 23.36 -2.79
CA ALA A 160 -5.07 23.92 -2.76
C ALA A 160 -5.85 23.60 -1.46
N ASN A 161 -5.13 23.50 -0.34
CA ASN A 161 -5.70 23.31 0.98
C ASN A 161 -6.54 24.53 1.36
N PRO A 162 -7.87 24.40 1.60
CA PRO A 162 -8.75 25.54 1.86
C PRO A 162 -8.47 26.28 3.17
N GLY A 163 -7.44 25.86 3.90
CA GLY A 163 -7.05 26.51 5.15
C GLY A 163 -7.57 25.78 6.39
N GLY A 164 -7.50 26.46 7.54
CA GLY A 164 -7.86 25.86 8.83
C GLY A 164 -6.68 25.25 9.58
N GLY A 165 -5.46 25.39 9.06
CA GLY A 165 -4.23 24.93 9.74
C GLY A 165 -3.99 23.42 9.69
N ARG A 166 -4.92 22.64 9.13
CA ARG A 166 -4.79 21.18 8.99
C ARG A 166 -3.99 20.80 7.76
N VAL A 167 -3.18 19.76 7.87
CA VAL A 167 -2.37 19.22 6.76
C VAL A 167 -2.96 17.95 6.20
N TRP A 168 -2.85 17.75 4.89
CA TRP A 168 -3.30 16.51 4.21
C TRP A 168 -2.28 15.96 3.21
N ALA A 169 -1.20 16.69 2.97
CA ALA A 169 -0.14 16.35 2.01
C ALA A 169 -0.71 15.95 0.64
N THR A 170 -0.12 14.97 -0.01
CA THR A 170 -0.63 14.46 -1.29
C THR A 170 -1.86 13.55 -1.14
N LEU A 171 -2.32 13.24 0.07
CA LEU A 171 -3.48 12.37 0.28
C LEU A 171 -4.82 13.12 0.14
N GLY A 172 -4.81 14.45 0.20
CA GLY A 172 -5.98 15.28 -0.05
C GLY A 172 -7.08 15.20 1.02
N ASN A 173 -6.77 14.57 2.15
CA ASN A 173 -7.65 14.51 3.32
C ASN A 173 -6.83 14.25 4.58
N TYR A 174 -7.02 15.09 5.59
CA TYR A 174 -6.30 15.01 6.86
C TYR A 174 -6.55 13.68 7.61
N ILE A 175 -7.75 13.10 7.53
CA ILE A 175 -8.05 11.79 8.15
C ILE A 175 -7.24 10.68 7.47
N TYR A 176 -7.10 10.74 6.15
CA TYR A 176 -6.31 9.74 5.41
C TYR A 176 -4.82 9.86 5.73
N LEU A 177 -4.31 11.09 5.88
CA LEU A 177 -2.93 11.31 6.31
C LEU A 177 -2.70 10.79 7.72
N ALA A 178 -3.57 11.10 8.67
CA ALA A 178 -3.47 10.58 10.03
C ALA A 178 -3.46 9.05 10.08
N ASN A 179 -4.39 8.40 9.36
CA ASN A 179 -4.44 6.95 9.28
C ASN A 179 -3.18 6.35 8.62
N TYR A 180 -2.70 6.96 7.54
CA TYR A 180 -1.49 6.53 6.86
C TYR A 180 -0.28 6.55 7.81
N LEU A 181 -0.06 7.65 8.51
CA LEU A 181 1.05 7.80 9.45
C LEU A 181 0.88 6.89 10.69
N LEU A 182 -0.35 6.71 11.19
CA LEU A 182 -0.63 5.80 12.29
C LEU A 182 -0.19 4.36 11.97
N PHE A 183 -0.50 3.85 10.77
CA PHE A 183 0.00 2.53 10.34
C PHE A 183 1.53 2.48 10.26
N HIS A 184 2.17 3.57 9.84
CA HIS A 184 3.64 3.62 9.76
C HIS A 184 4.29 3.66 11.14
N LEU A 185 3.67 4.27 12.16
CA LEU A 185 4.10 4.14 13.56
C LEU A 185 4.14 2.68 14.04
N PHE A 186 3.16 1.86 13.64
CA PHE A 186 3.22 0.41 13.93
C PHE A 186 4.36 -0.28 13.17
N PHE A 187 4.62 0.08 11.91
CA PHE A 187 5.74 -0.48 11.15
C PHE A 187 7.09 -0.05 11.73
N LEU A 188 7.22 1.19 12.21
CA LEU A 188 8.37 1.66 12.98
C LEU A 188 8.57 0.79 14.22
N GLY A 189 7.51 0.53 14.99
CA GLY A 189 7.55 -0.34 16.16
C GLY A 189 8.05 -1.75 15.82
N ILE A 190 7.55 -2.37 14.76
CA ILE A 190 7.99 -3.70 14.31
C ILE A 190 9.49 -3.72 14.03
N VAL A 191 10.02 -2.70 13.33
CA VAL A 191 11.45 -2.62 13.01
C VAL A 191 12.28 -2.29 14.26
N PHE A 192 11.78 -1.40 15.11
CA PHE A 192 12.45 -0.93 16.32
C PHE A 192 12.66 -2.05 17.36
N PHE A 193 11.61 -2.83 17.65
CA PHE A 193 11.66 -3.89 18.66
C PHE A 193 12.26 -5.21 18.16
N ARG A 194 12.63 -5.28 16.89
CA ARG A 194 13.25 -6.48 16.34
C ARG A 194 14.62 -6.73 16.98
N LYS A 195 14.88 -7.99 17.35
CA LYS A 195 16.20 -8.44 17.82
C LYS A 195 17.27 -8.18 16.74
N GLY A 196 18.39 -7.58 17.14
CA GLY A 196 19.50 -7.25 16.21
C GLY A 196 19.33 -5.94 15.45
N THR A 197 18.35 -5.11 15.77
CA THR A 197 18.29 -3.73 15.26
C THR A 197 19.35 -2.89 15.95
N ASP A 198 20.23 -2.26 15.15
CA ASP A 198 21.32 -1.42 15.63
C ASP A 198 20.79 -0.19 16.41
N VAL A 199 21.56 0.26 17.41
CA VAL A 199 21.20 1.40 18.25
C VAL A 199 21.05 2.70 17.46
N ARG A 200 21.87 2.90 16.41
CA ARG A 200 21.76 4.07 15.54
C ARG A 200 20.45 4.07 14.76
N LEU A 201 20.07 2.90 14.22
CA LEU A 201 18.79 2.77 13.53
C LEU A 201 17.63 3.01 14.50
N ARG A 202 17.67 2.51 15.74
CA ARG A 202 16.65 2.79 16.75
C ARG A 202 16.54 4.28 17.05
N ALA A 203 17.65 4.99 17.18
CA ALA A 203 17.63 6.44 17.37
C ALA A 203 16.95 7.18 16.21
N VAL A 204 17.30 6.82 14.95
CA VAL A 204 16.64 7.37 13.75
C VAL A 204 15.13 7.07 13.75
N LEU A 205 14.73 5.82 14.04
CA LEU A 205 13.32 5.44 14.09
C LEU A 205 12.56 6.18 15.20
N SER A 206 13.20 6.47 16.36
CA SER A 206 12.57 7.25 17.43
C SER A 206 12.32 8.69 17.02
N VAL A 207 13.29 9.34 16.39
CA VAL A 207 13.13 10.71 15.87
C VAL A 207 12.02 10.73 14.81
N PHE A 208 12.03 9.75 13.94
CA PHE A 208 11.02 9.65 12.89
C PHE A 208 9.62 9.41 13.46
N ALA A 209 9.45 8.53 14.47
CA ALA A 209 8.19 8.35 15.17
C ALA A 209 7.68 9.64 15.81
N ALA A 210 8.59 10.45 16.39
CA ALA A 210 8.21 11.75 16.95
C ALA A 210 7.71 12.72 15.88
N LEU A 211 8.38 12.76 14.70
CA LEU A 211 7.95 13.59 13.57
C LEU A 211 6.60 13.15 12.99
N GLU A 212 6.37 11.84 12.80
CA GLU A 212 5.07 11.33 12.35
C GLU A 212 3.96 11.66 13.36
N SER A 213 4.24 11.49 14.65
CA SER A 213 3.28 11.84 15.73
C SER A 213 2.96 13.34 15.72
N LEU A 214 3.95 14.20 15.51
CA LEU A 214 3.75 15.64 15.38
C LEU A 214 2.86 15.98 14.18
N VAL A 215 3.10 15.36 13.01
CA VAL A 215 2.25 15.57 11.82
C VAL A 215 0.84 15.08 12.06
N ILE A 216 0.64 13.97 12.78
CA ILE A 216 -0.70 13.50 13.17
C ILE A 216 -1.42 14.58 14.01
N LEU A 217 -0.72 15.26 14.93
CA LEU A 217 -1.31 16.39 15.67
C LEU A 217 -1.70 17.56 14.74
N TYR A 218 -0.96 17.81 13.66
CA TYR A 218 -1.30 18.85 12.68
C TYR A 218 -2.47 18.47 11.75
N THR A 219 -2.95 17.23 11.80
CA THR A 219 -4.18 16.83 11.10
C THR A 219 -5.47 17.12 11.89
N HIS A 220 -5.33 17.52 13.13
CA HIS A 220 -6.44 17.96 14.00
C HIS A 220 -6.65 19.48 13.89
#